data_9b04a672399f2011f8e6a880b18c1afc
#
_entry.id   9b04a672399f2011f8e6a880b18c1afc
#
_cell.length_a   1.000
_cell.length_b   1.000
_cell.length_c   1.000
_cell.angle_alpha   90.00
_cell.angle_beta   90.00
_cell.angle_gamma   90.00
#
_symmetry.space_group_name_H-M   'P 1'
#
loop_
_entity.id
_entity.type
_entity.pdbx_description
1 polymer ?
#
loop_
_entity_poly.entity_id
_entity_poly.type
_entity_poly.pdbx_seq_one_letter_code
_entity_poly.pdbx_strand_id
1 'polypeptide(L)'
;MKPFRWPPGKNELLKQERGVSFEDITVAVEAGGLLEIVPHPNAKKYPRQKIMVVAVGGYAFLVPFIEEQDHFFLKTIIPSRKATRDFIAKE
;
A
#
# COMPACT_ATOMS: atom_id res chain seq x y z
N MET A 1 -7.75 4.57 13.03
CA MET A 1 -7.63 3.64 11.88
C MET A 1 -7.44 2.23 12.40
N LYS A 2 -8.01 1.26 11.71
CA LYS A 2 -7.85 -0.15 12.08
C LYS A 2 -6.40 -0.59 11.95
N PRO A 3 -5.97 -1.59 12.72
CA PRO A 3 -4.61 -2.12 12.58
C PRO A 3 -4.41 -2.78 11.23
N PHE A 4 -3.15 -2.85 10.81
CA PHE A 4 -2.76 -3.51 9.56
C PHE A 4 -2.26 -4.92 9.86
N ARG A 5 -2.61 -5.86 8.99
CA ARG A 5 -2.09 -7.23 9.02
C ARG A 5 -1.67 -7.64 7.62
N TRP A 6 -0.81 -8.63 7.52
CA TRP A 6 -0.25 -9.08 6.26
C TRP A 6 0.22 -10.52 6.35
N PRO A 7 0.45 -11.21 5.20
CA PRO A 7 0.99 -12.56 5.23
C PRO A 7 2.42 -12.56 5.77
N PRO A 8 2.76 -13.42 6.76
CA PRO A 8 4.08 -13.37 7.40
C PRO A 8 5.28 -13.53 6.46
N GLY A 9 5.24 -14.51 5.56
CA GLY A 9 6.37 -14.75 4.65
C GLY A 9 6.54 -13.68 3.59
N LYS A 10 5.46 -13.00 3.24
CA LYS A 10 5.49 -11.98 2.20
C LYS A 10 6.34 -10.78 2.58
N ASN A 11 6.34 -10.44 3.87
CA ASN A 11 7.07 -9.27 4.34
C ASN A 11 8.58 -9.42 4.14
N GLU A 12 9.13 -10.59 4.46
CA GLU A 12 10.56 -10.84 4.27
C GLU A 12 10.93 -10.82 2.79
N LEU A 13 10.08 -11.39 1.95
CA LEU A 13 10.31 -11.39 0.52
C LEU A 13 10.34 -9.96 -0.04
N LEU A 14 9.41 -9.11 0.38
CA LEU A 14 9.36 -7.72 -0.09
C LEU A 14 10.58 -6.93 0.36
N LYS A 15 11.07 -7.15 1.58
CA LYS A 15 12.30 -6.51 2.04
C LYS A 15 13.48 -6.86 1.13
N GLN A 16 13.60 -8.13 0.76
CA GLN A 16 14.69 -8.59 -0.09
C GLN A 16 14.56 -8.09 -1.52
N GLU A 17 13.36 -8.15 -2.08
CA GLU A 17 13.15 -7.84 -3.49
C GLU A 17 12.98 -6.36 -3.77
N ARG A 18 12.37 -5.61 -2.84
CA ARG A 18 11.98 -4.22 -3.11
C ARG A 18 12.48 -3.23 -2.05
N GLY A 19 13.11 -3.73 -1.00
CA GLY A 19 13.67 -2.88 0.04
C GLY A 19 12.61 -2.13 0.85
N VAL A 20 11.38 -2.64 0.88
CA VAL A 20 10.27 -2.02 1.62
C VAL A 20 9.51 -3.11 2.37
N SER A 21 9.02 -2.78 3.56
CA SER A 21 8.28 -3.71 4.39
C SER A 21 6.87 -3.19 4.67
N PHE A 22 5.98 -4.09 5.14
CA PHE A 22 4.66 -3.66 5.58
C PHE A 22 4.76 -2.75 6.81
N GLU A 23 5.77 -2.93 7.66
CA GLU A 23 6.00 -2.01 8.77
C GLU A 23 6.29 -0.60 8.25
N ASP A 24 7.09 -0.49 7.18
CA ASP A 24 7.36 0.81 6.56
C ASP A 24 6.06 1.48 6.09
N ILE A 25 5.14 0.69 5.52
CA ILE A 25 3.85 1.21 5.08
C ILE A 25 3.04 1.70 6.28
N THR A 26 3.00 0.93 7.36
CA THR A 26 2.26 1.29 8.57
C THR A 26 2.77 2.62 9.14
N VAL A 27 4.09 2.74 9.28
CA VAL A 27 4.70 3.96 9.81
C VAL A 27 4.40 5.15 8.89
N ALA A 28 4.50 4.95 7.58
CA ALA A 28 4.24 6.02 6.61
C ALA A 28 2.79 6.50 6.69
N VAL A 29 1.83 5.59 6.79
CA VAL A 29 0.41 5.95 6.90
C VAL A 29 0.16 6.72 8.19
N GLU A 30 0.73 6.28 9.30
CA GLU A 30 0.58 6.97 10.58
C GLU A 30 1.20 8.38 10.56
N ALA A 31 2.23 8.56 9.75
CA ALA A 31 2.89 9.86 9.61
C ALA A 31 2.26 10.75 8.54
N GLY A 32 1.12 10.36 7.98
CA GLY A 32 0.42 11.18 6.98
C GLY A 32 0.76 10.84 5.54
N GLY A 33 1.42 9.72 5.29
CA GLY A 33 1.84 9.33 3.94
C GLY A 33 0.78 8.64 3.10
N LEU A 34 -0.43 8.44 3.61
CA LEU A 34 -1.52 7.90 2.80
C LEU A 34 -2.04 9.01 1.88
N LEU A 35 -1.79 8.86 0.58
CA LEU A 35 -2.10 9.89 -0.41
C LEU A 35 -3.50 9.73 -0.99
N GLU A 36 -3.94 8.49 -1.20
CA GLU A 36 -5.22 8.22 -1.83
C GLU A 36 -5.62 6.77 -1.58
N ILE A 37 -6.90 6.48 -1.63
CA ILE A 37 -7.43 5.12 -1.68
C ILE A 37 -8.28 5.02 -2.93
N VAL A 38 -7.94 4.06 -3.80
CA VAL A 38 -8.64 3.90 -5.08
C VAL A 38 -9.18 2.47 -5.19
N PRO A 39 -10.24 2.25 -6.00
CA PRO A 39 -10.73 0.90 -6.23
C PRO A 39 -9.71 0.08 -7.01
N HIS A 40 -9.81 -1.26 -6.88
CA HIS A 40 -8.99 -2.14 -7.69
C HIS A 40 -9.32 -1.93 -9.18
N PRO A 41 -8.30 -1.93 -10.07
CA PRO A 41 -8.57 -1.72 -11.51
C PRO A 41 -9.54 -2.74 -12.10
N ASN A 42 -9.56 -3.96 -11.54
CA ASN A 42 -10.51 -4.99 -11.94
C ASN A 42 -11.51 -5.22 -10.81
N ALA A 43 -12.35 -4.21 -10.56
CA ALA A 43 -13.30 -4.25 -9.44
C ALA A 43 -14.35 -5.33 -9.60
N LYS A 44 -14.66 -5.75 -10.83
CA LYS A 44 -15.60 -6.85 -11.05
C LYS A 44 -15.09 -8.16 -10.50
N LYS A 45 -13.80 -8.45 -10.73
CA LYS A 45 -13.19 -9.70 -10.26
C LYS A 45 -12.78 -9.60 -8.79
N TYR A 46 -12.41 -8.41 -8.33
CA TYR A 46 -11.93 -8.18 -6.97
C TYR A 46 -12.72 -7.09 -6.29
N PRO A 47 -14.04 -7.29 -6.06
CA PRO A 47 -14.91 -6.21 -5.56
C PRO A 47 -14.57 -5.76 -4.15
N ARG A 48 -13.90 -6.61 -3.35
CA ARG A 48 -13.54 -6.27 -1.98
C ARG A 48 -12.15 -5.66 -1.86
N GLN A 49 -11.37 -5.64 -2.94
CA GLN A 49 -10.02 -5.10 -2.89
C GLN A 49 -10.00 -3.63 -3.30
N LYS A 50 -9.24 -2.85 -2.53
CA LYS A 50 -8.93 -1.47 -2.85
C LYS A 50 -7.42 -1.31 -2.81
N ILE A 51 -6.93 -0.15 -3.20
CA ILE A 51 -5.50 0.11 -3.24
C ILE A 51 -5.22 1.40 -2.49
N MET A 52 -4.33 1.33 -1.50
CA MET A 52 -3.77 2.52 -0.87
C MET A 52 -2.59 3.01 -1.70
N VAL A 53 -2.52 4.32 -1.94
CA VAL A 53 -1.34 4.95 -2.52
C VAL A 53 -0.59 5.59 -1.37
N VAL A 54 0.61 5.09 -1.07
CA VAL A 54 1.34 5.47 0.13
C VAL A 54 2.73 6.00 -0.23
N ALA A 55 3.09 7.16 0.32
CA ALA A 55 4.42 7.74 0.13
C ALA A 55 5.37 7.21 1.20
N VAL A 56 6.47 6.62 0.75
CA VAL A 56 7.55 6.15 1.64
C VAL A 56 8.85 6.66 1.05
N GLY A 57 9.57 7.49 1.80
CA GLY A 57 10.86 8.00 1.35
C GLY A 57 10.80 8.81 0.06
N GLY A 58 9.70 9.51 -0.19
CA GLY A 58 9.55 10.32 -1.39
C GLY A 58 9.12 9.54 -2.62
N TYR A 59 8.79 8.28 -2.47
CA TYR A 59 8.33 7.44 -3.58
C TYR A 59 6.95 6.86 -3.27
N ALA A 60 6.10 6.70 -4.28
CA ALA A 60 4.74 6.19 -4.08
C ALA A 60 4.68 4.69 -4.31
N PHE A 61 4.03 4.01 -3.38
CA PHE A 61 3.80 2.57 -3.44
C PHE A 61 2.31 2.30 -3.47
N LEU A 62 1.92 1.30 -4.25
CA LEU A 62 0.53 0.83 -4.29
C LEU A 62 0.43 -0.38 -3.37
N VAL A 63 -0.53 -0.33 -2.46
CA VAL A 63 -0.73 -1.38 -1.46
C VAL A 63 -2.15 -1.90 -1.57
N PRO A 64 -2.36 -2.96 -2.36
CA PRO A 64 -3.67 -3.60 -2.43
C PRO A 64 -4.05 -4.17 -1.07
N PHE A 65 -5.30 -3.99 -0.68
CA PHE A 65 -5.76 -4.43 0.63
C PHE A 65 -7.24 -4.79 0.61
N ILE A 66 -7.64 -5.53 1.65
CA ILE A 66 -9.04 -5.83 1.92
C ILE A 66 -9.36 -5.26 3.30
N GLU A 67 -10.44 -4.50 3.39
CA GLU A 67 -10.89 -4.00 4.68
C GLU A 67 -11.76 -5.07 5.35
N GLU A 68 -11.25 -5.60 6.47
CA GLU A 68 -12.01 -6.52 7.30
C GLU A 68 -12.67 -5.74 8.44
N GLN A 69 -13.48 -6.43 9.25
CA GLN A 69 -14.21 -5.77 10.30
C GLN A 69 -13.29 -5.08 11.31
N ASP A 70 -12.19 -5.72 11.68
CA ASP A 70 -11.29 -5.25 12.73
C ASP A 70 -9.88 -4.93 12.26
N HIS A 71 -9.58 -5.04 10.95
CA HIS A 71 -8.25 -4.75 10.44
C HIS A 71 -8.29 -4.53 8.93
N PHE A 72 -7.18 -3.92 8.41
CA PHE A 72 -6.91 -3.87 6.98
C PHE A 72 -5.90 -4.95 6.67
N PHE A 73 -6.26 -5.87 5.78
CA PHE A 73 -5.35 -6.94 5.37
C PHE A 73 -4.60 -6.51 4.11
N LEU A 74 -3.31 -6.24 4.25
CA LEU A 74 -2.46 -5.78 3.15
C LEU A 74 -1.97 -6.98 2.36
N LYS A 75 -2.13 -6.92 1.02
CA LYS A 75 -1.83 -8.07 0.16
C LYS A 75 -0.39 -8.07 -0.33
N THR A 76 0.10 -6.92 -0.77
CA THR A 76 1.46 -6.78 -1.29
C THR A 76 1.82 -5.29 -1.34
N ILE A 77 3.04 -4.98 -1.79
CA ILE A 77 3.51 -3.60 -1.94
C ILE A 77 4.15 -3.50 -3.32
N ILE A 78 3.68 -2.56 -4.14
CA ILE A 78 4.14 -2.42 -5.52
C ILE A 78 4.65 -1.01 -5.72
N PRO A 79 5.94 -0.81 -6.03
CA PRO A 79 6.43 0.54 -6.35
C PRO A 79 5.76 1.04 -7.63
N SER A 80 5.41 2.32 -7.67
CA SER A 80 4.70 2.89 -8.80
C SER A 80 5.35 4.19 -9.23
N ARG A 81 5.99 4.16 -10.40
CA ARG A 81 6.56 5.37 -10.99
C ARG A 81 5.46 6.36 -11.36
N LYS A 82 4.35 5.85 -11.90
CA LYS A 82 3.24 6.70 -12.29
C LYS A 82 2.61 7.39 -11.09
N ALA A 83 2.37 6.66 -10.01
CA ALA A 83 1.80 7.26 -8.81
C ALA A 83 2.77 8.26 -8.18
N THR A 84 4.06 7.99 -8.21
CA THR A 84 5.06 8.93 -7.72
C THR A 84 4.98 10.23 -8.50
N ARG A 85 4.90 10.15 -9.83
CA ARG A 85 4.78 11.34 -10.67
C ARG A 85 3.48 12.08 -10.40
N ASP A 86 2.37 11.35 -10.29
CA ASP A 86 1.05 11.97 -10.21
C ASP A 86 0.75 12.55 -8.82
N PHE A 87 1.29 11.96 -7.75
CA PHE A 87 0.94 12.35 -6.39
C PHE A 87 2.06 13.05 -5.64
N ILE A 88 3.31 12.83 -6.01
CA ILE A 88 4.45 13.37 -5.25
C ILE A 88 5.25 14.37 -6.08
N ALA A 89 5.73 13.96 -7.24
CA ALA A 89 6.62 14.78 -8.08
C ALA A 89 5.81 15.62 -9.06
N LYS A 90 4.91 16.44 -8.54
CA LYS A 90 4.11 17.33 -9.38
C LYS A 90 4.97 18.52 -9.82
N GLU A 91 4.90 18.82 -11.08
CA GLU A 91 5.57 19.97 -11.67
C GLU A 91 4.56 21.06 -12.01
#